data_b92b946b07094a65b1102c83c3e3d30b
#
_entry.id   b92b946b07094a65b1102c83c3e3d30b
#
_cell.length_a   1.000
_cell.length_b   1.000
_cell.length_c   1.000
_cell.angle_alpha   90.00
_cell.angle_beta   90.00
_cell.angle_gamma   90.00
#
_symmetry.space_group_name_H-M   'P 1'
#
loop_
_entity.id
_entity.type
_entity.pdbx_description
1 polymer ?
#
loop_
_entity_poly.entity_id
_entity_poly.type
_entity_poly.pdbx_seq_one_letter_code
_entity_poly.pdbx_strand_id
1 'polypeptide(L)'
;MDEDFDYNDSEDLRFSVERYEEMIRNKDQYFFDAQSFEGIIDYFIEKNDPIKALQVIEYALSQHVYAAIFIIRKAQLFAVTNRINEALTLLEKAETLESSNAEIYQLRATIFEKKEQFEAAIIEYEKALSFAEETDDIYLHLAYAYENLGNYEQAIVYLKQCLEQNMENQDALYELAFCFDVLDKPEESINFYLQFINNDPYSFAAWYNLGNAYTKAELFEKALDAYDYAIIINESFASAYFNKGNALANLERYEQAIE
;
A
#
# COMPACT_ATOMS: atom_id res chain seq x y z
N MET A 1 27.04 7.74 -2.62
CA MET A 1 27.56 7.25 -1.31
C MET A 1 26.63 6.16 -0.73
N ASP A 2 25.65 5.72 -1.54
CA ASP A 2 24.59 4.76 -1.11
C ASP A 2 24.79 3.32 -1.63
N GLU A 3 25.76 3.11 -2.55
CA GLU A 3 26.02 1.75 -3.09
C GLU A 3 26.88 0.86 -2.15
N ASP A 4 27.61 1.44 -1.20
CA ASP A 4 28.48 0.68 -0.27
C ASP A 4 27.70 0.11 0.93
N PHE A 5 26.52 0.67 1.29
CA PHE A 5 25.69 0.16 2.38
C PHE A 5 24.92 -1.10 1.97
N ASP A 6 24.39 -1.13 0.77
CA ASP A 6 23.57 -2.23 0.24
C ASP A 6 24.41 -3.51 -0.01
N TYR A 7 25.70 -3.35 -0.35
CA TYR A 7 26.60 -4.48 -0.60
C TYR A 7 26.99 -5.23 0.69
N ASN A 8 27.16 -4.50 1.80
CA ASN A 8 27.56 -5.08 3.09
C ASN A 8 26.39 -5.85 3.73
N ASP A 9 25.17 -5.31 3.65
CA ASP A 9 23.96 -5.95 4.17
C ASP A 9 23.63 -7.25 3.42
N SER A 10 23.89 -7.31 2.10
CA SER A 10 23.65 -8.51 1.30
C SER A 10 24.65 -9.64 1.58
N GLU A 11 25.92 -9.31 1.91
CA GLU A 11 26.93 -10.31 2.30
C GLU A 11 26.66 -10.85 3.72
N ASP A 12 26.25 -9.98 4.66
CA ASP A 12 25.92 -10.37 6.03
C ASP A 12 24.67 -11.24 6.08
N LEU A 13 23.65 -10.92 5.27
CA LEU A 13 22.47 -11.75 5.12
C LEU A 13 22.81 -13.13 4.57
N ARG A 14 23.59 -13.18 3.49
CA ARG A 14 24.03 -14.45 2.89
C ARG A 14 24.80 -15.31 3.88
N PHE A 15 25.71 -14.70 4.64
CA PHE A 15 26.45 -15.40 5.68
C PHE A 15 25.52 -15.96 6.77
N SER A 16 24.53 -15.18 7.20
CA SER A 16 23.55 -15.59 8.20
C SER A 16 22.71 -16.78 7.72
N VAL A 17 22.26 -16.77 6.46
CA VAL A 17 21.51 -17.87 5.84
C VAL A 17 22.37 -19.12 5.73
N GLU A 18 23.61 -19.02 5.20
CA GLU A 18 24.53 -20.15 5.07
C GLU A 18 24.83 -20.78 6.45
N ARG A 19 25.06 -19.95 7.46
CA ARG A 19 25.30 -20.38 8.85
C ARG A 19 24.07 -21.08 9.45
N TYR A 20 22.86 -20.59 9.18
CA TYR A 20 21.62 -21.23 9.61
C TYR A 20 21.43 -22.59 8.92
N GLU A 21 21.63 -22.68 7.62
CA GLU A 21 21.52 -23.94 6.88
C GLU A 21 22.57 -24.97 7.30
N GLU A 22 23.80 -24.52 7.60
CA GLU A 22 24.86 -25.37 8.16
C GLU A 22 24.47 -25.95 9.53
N MET A 23 23.95 -25.07 10.41
CA MET A 23 23.45 -25.45 11.73
C MET A 23 22.38 -26.57 11.64
N ILE A 24 21.40 -26.38 10.76
CA ILE A 24 20.34 -27.39 10.55
C ILE A 24 20.91 -28.70 10.01
N ARG A 25 21.84 -28.64 9.05
CA ARG A 25 22.48 -29.82 8.44
C ARG A 25 23.29 -30.64 9.45
N ASN A 26 24.02 -29.95 10.32
CA ASN A 26 24.88 -30.55 11.32
C ASN A 26 24.14 -30.94 12.59
N LYS A 27 22.89 -30.51 12.75
CA LYS A 27 22.09 -30.63 13.99
C LYS A 27 22.74 -29.95 15.19
N ASP A 28 23.43 -28.83 14.92
CA ASP A 28 24.04 -27.97 15.94
C ASP A 28 23.02 -26.94 16.47
N GLN A 29 23.43 -26.19 17.47
CA GLN A 29 22.66 -25.06 17.99
C GLN A 29 23.52 -23.79 17.97
N TYR A 30 23.17 -22.85 17.12
CA TYR A 30 23.82 -21.53 17.07
C TYR A 30 22.88 -20.45 17.60
N PHE A 31 23.46 -19.46 18.22
CA PHE A 31 22.72 -18.27 18.59
C PHE A 31 22.74 -17.28 17.43
N PHE A 32 21.58 -16.67 17.16
CA PHE A 32 21.39 -15.54 16.23
C PHE A 32 20.69 -14.42 16.99
N ASP A 33 21.07 -13.19 16.70
CA ASP A 33 20.32 -12.02 17.15
C ASP A 33 18.99 -11.85 16.38
N ALA A 34 18.16 -10.95 16.85
CA ALA A 34 16.83 -10.74 16.24
C ALA A 34 16.93 -10.28 14.79
N GLN A 35 17.83 -9.35 14.47
CA GLN A 35 18.01 -8.82 13.12
C GLN A 35 18.44 -9.91 12.13
N SER A 36 19.39 -10.76 12.53
CA SER A 36 19.81 -11.91 11.72
C SER A 36 18.64 -12.86 11.42
N PHE A 37 17.78 -13.13 12.42
CA PHE A 37 16.60 -13.95 12.20
C PHE A 37 15.58 -13.31 11.25
N GLU A 38 15.32 -12.01 11.39
CA GLU A 38 14.43 -11.28 10.49
C GLU A 38 14.91 -11.40 9.04
N GLY A 39 16.20 -11.12 8.79
CA GLY A 39 16.77 -11.27 7.46
C GLY A 39 16.67 -12.70 6.91
N ILE A 40 16.91 -13.73 7.72
CA ILE A 40 16.77 -15.14 7.29
C ILE A 40 15.31 -15.47 6.98
N ILE A 41 14.36 -14.97 7.78
CA ILE A 41 12.92 -15.15 7.55
C ILE A 41 12.52 -14.54 6.21
N ASP A 42 12.89 -13.27 5.98
CA ASP A 42 12.57 -12.53 4.76
C ASP A 42 13.18 -13.22 3.53
N TYR A 43 14.42 -13.69 3.61
CA TYR A 43 15.06 -14.47 2.55
C TYR A 43 14.23 -15.71 2.14
N PHE A 44 13.71 -16.50 3.10
CA PHE A 44 12.90 -17.67 2.75
C PHE A 44 11.49 -17.31 2.27
N ILE A 45 10.93 -16.17 2.71
CA ILE A 45 9.67 -15.63 2.20
C ILE A 45 9.84 -15.22 0.73
N GLU A 46 10.90 -14.47 0.39
CA GLU A 46 11.22 -14.07 -0.98
C GLU A 46 11.47 -15.27 -1.92
N LYS A 47 12.08 -16.34 -1.39
CA LYS A 47 12.25 -17.60 -2.11
C LYS A 47 10.98 -18.43 -2.23
N ASN A 48 9.84 -17.91 -1.74
CA ASN A 48 8.55 -18.59 -1.69
C ASN A 48 8.63 -19.98 -0.99
N ASP A 49 9.43 -20.07 0.09
CA ASP A 49 9.57 -21.25 0.94
C ASP A 49 8.97 -21.02 2.34
N PRO A 50 7.63 -21.03 2.46
CA PRO A 50 6.96 -20.76 3.74
C PRO A 50 7.25 -21.83 4.81
N ILE A 51 7.66 -23.04 4.41
CA ILE A 51 7.98 -24.11 5.35
C ILE A 51 9.30 -23.79 6.05
N LYS A 52 10.33 -23.40 5.31
CA LYS A 52 11.60 -22.99 5.90
C LYS A 52 11.43 -21.69 6.69
N ALA A 53 10.70 -20.70 6.18
CA ALA A 53 10.41 -19.48 6.93
C ALA A 53 9.78 -19.80 8.30
N LEU A 54 8.81 -20.71 8.35
CA LEU A 54 8.19 -21.14 9.61
C LEU A 54 9.19 -21.81 10.55
N GLN A 55 10.09 -22.67 10.03
CA GLN A 55 11.13 -23.30 10.83
C GLN A 55 12.07 -22.28 11.46
N VAL A 56 12.49 -21.26 10.69
CA VAL A 56 13.32 -20.14 11.20
C VAL A 56 12.58 -19.39 12.31
N ILE A 57 11.31 -19.03 12.07
CA ILE A 57 10.48 -18.32 13.06
C ILE A 57 10.35 -19.13 14.36
N GLU A 58 10.11 -20.43 14.27
CA GLU A 58 9.99 -21.29 15.45
C GLU A 58 11.32 -21.41 16.22
N TYR A 59 12.43 -21.45 15.49
CA TYR A 59 13.75 -21.45 16.10
C TYR A 59 14.06 -20.09 16.76
N ALA A 60 13.72 -18.97 16.09
CA ALA A 60 13.83 -17.62 16.65
C ALA A 60 13.00 -17.48 17.94
N LEU A 61 11.77 -17.96 17.96
CA LEU A 61 10.91 -17.96 19.16
C LEU A 61 11.48 -18.83 20.30
N SER A 62 12.28 -19.87 20.00
CA SER A 62 12.94 -20.66 21.03
C SER A 62 14.08 -19.90 21.73
N GLN A 63 14.72 -18.96 21.05
CA GLN A 63 15.82 -18.14 21.57
C GLN A 63 15.32 -16.80 22.13
N HIS A 64 14.31 -16.21 21.50
CA HIS A 64 13.73 -14.89 21.80
C HIS A 64 12.25 -15.01 22.21
N VAL A 65 11.99 -15.66 23.33
CA VAL A 65 10.63 -16.12 23.75
C VAL A 65 9.61 -14.97 23.88
N TYR A 66 10.06 -13.77 24.18
CA TYR A 66 9.19 -12.58 24.40
C TYR A 66 9.29 -11.55 23.26
N ALA A 67 9.98 -11.85 22.17
CA ALA A 67 10.05 -10.95 21.01
C ALA A 67 8.74 -11.00 20.22
N ALA A 68 7.94 -9.95 20.33
CA ALA A 68 6.67 -9.86 19.64
C ALA A 68 6.83 -9.92 18.12
N ILE A 69 7.93 -9.41 17.56
CA ILE A 69 8.21 -9.41 16.14
C ILE A 69 8.11 -10.82 15.52
N PHE A 70 8.67 -11.86 16.15
CA PHE A 70 8.58 -13.22 15.61
C PHE A 70 7.19 -13.83 15.73
N ILE A 71 6.39 -13.41 16.70
CA ILE A 71 4.98 -13.79 16.80
C ILE A 71 4.18 -13.14 15.67
N ILE A 72 4.45 -11.86 15.37
CA ILE A 72 3.84 -11.12 14.27
C ILE A 72 4.23 -11.74 12.93
N ARG A 73 5.52 -12.02 12.69
CA ARG A 73 5.99 -12.72 11.47
C ARG A 73 5.32 -14.09 11.28
N LYS A 74 5.12 -14.84 12.38
CA LYS A 74 4.38 -16.11 12.33
C LYS A 74 2.92 -15.89 11.97
N ALA A 75 2.28 -14.87 12.52
CA ALA A 75 0.90 -14.50 12.19
C ALA A 75 0.76 -14.08 10.73
N GLN A 76 1.67 -13.28 10.19
CA GLN A 76 1.72 -12.92 8.78
C GLN A 76 1.79 -14.16 7.88
N LEU A 77 2.72 -15.08 8.17
CA LEU A 77 2.86 -16.30 7.42
C LEU A 77 1.59 -17.18 7.47
N PHE A 78 0.93 -17.23 8.62
CA PHE A 78 -0.33 -17.95 8.77
C PHE A 78 -1.48 -17.25 8.03
N ALA A 79 -1.53 -15.94 8.00
CA ALA A 79 -2.52 -15.17 7.24
C ALA A 79 -2.40 -15.41 5.73
N VAL A 80 -1.18 -15.42 5.16
CA VAL A 80 -0.97 -15.70 3.74
C VAL A 80 -1.17 -17.16 3.37
N THR A 81 -0.98 -18.08 4.32
CA THR A 81 -1.23 -19.54 4.13
C THR A 81 -2.67 -19.94 4.50
N ASN A 82 -3.57 -18.99 4.65
CA ASN A 82 -5.00 -19.18 4.96
C ASN A 82 -5.29 -19.84 6.33
N ARG A 83 -4.34 -19.78 7.28
CA ARG A 83 -4.50 -20.21 8.67
C ARG A 83 -5.01 -19.07 9.56
N ILE A 84 -6.12 -18.47 9.17
CA ILE A 84 -6.61 -17.19 9.70
C ILE A 84 -6.84 -17.19 11.22
N ASN A 85 -7.50 -18.23 11.76
CA ASN A 85 -7.79 -18.28 13.20
C ASN A 85 -6.51 -18.38 14.04
N GLU A 86 -5.52 -19.09 13.55
CA GLU A 86 -4.23 -19.20 14.22
C GLU A 86 -3.44 -17.87 14.13
N ALA A 87 -3.53 -17.18 13.00
CA ALA A 87 -2.95 -15.83 12.86
C ALA A 87 -3.56 -14.86 13.89
N LEU A 88 -4.90 -14.80 14.00
CA LEU A 88 -5.59 -13.94 14.97
C LEU A 88 -5.20 -14.26 16.42
N THR A 89 -5.11 -15.54 16.78
CA THR A 89 -4.66 -15.95 18.12
C THR A 89 -3.22 -15.51 18.41
N LEU A 90 -2.34 -15.56 17.42
CA LEU A 90 -0.97 -15.05 17.57
C LEU A 90 -0.93 -13.53 17.72
N LEU A 91 -1.77 -12.78 17.00
CA LEU A 91 -1.87 -11.33 17.14
C LEU A 91 -2.41 -10.91 18.51
N GLU A 92 -3.38 -11.64 19.07
CA GLU A 92 -3.82 -11.45 20.47
C GLU A 92 -2.66 -11.62 21.45
N LYS A 93 -1.83 -12.64 21.24
CA LYS A 93 -0.65 -12.86 22.08
C LYS A 93 0.39 -11.75 21.90
N ALA A 94 0.67 -11.31 20.65
CA ALA A 94 1.60 -10.22 20.38
C ALA A 94 1.14 -8.92 21.06
N GLU A 95 -0.14 -8.59 20.99
CA GLU A 95 -0.75 -7.40 21.63
C GLU A 95 -0.56 -7.40 23.15
N THR A 96 -0.59 -8.59 23.82
CA THR A 96 -0.29 -8.65 25.27
C THR A 96 1.17 -8.35 25.60
N LEU A 97 2.08 -8.49 24.65
CA LEU A 97 3.52 -8.19 24.83
C LEU A 97 3.84 -6.75 24.44
N GLU A 98 3.27 -6.27 23.34
CA GLU A 98 3.53 -4.96 22.76
C GLU A 98 2.21 -4.31 22.28
N SER A 99 1.42 -3.75 23.19
CA SER A 99 0.11 -3.18 22.89
C SER A 99 0.15 -1.90 22.05
N SER A 100 1.32 -1.28 21.88
CA SER A 100 1.51 -0.06 21.06
C SER A 100 2.19 -0.33 19.72
N ASN A 101 2.25 -1.57 19.28
CA ASN A 101 2.84 -1.94 17.99
C ASN A 101 1.78 -1.86 16.88
N ALA A 102 1.92 -0.88 15.98
CA ALA A 102 0.99 -0.62 14.88
C ALA A 102 0.79 -1.82 13.95
N GLU A 103 1.86 -2.61 13.70
CA GLU A 103 1.83 -3.74 12.78
C GLU A 103 0.83 -4.83 13.19
N ILE A 104 0.61 -5.01 14.51
CA ILE A 104 -0.38 -5.95 15.02
C ILE A 104 -1.78 -5.59 14.54
N TYR A 105 -2.13 -4.32 14.65
CA TYR A 105 -3.46 -3.81 14.28
C TYR A 105 -3.62 -3.76 12.76
N GLN A 106 -2.59 -3.34 12.02
CA GLN A 106 -2.59 -3.37 10.55
C GLN A 106 -2.80 -4.78 10.00
N LEU A 107 -2.06 -5.76 10.52
CA LEU A 107 -2.20 -7.15 10.07
C LEU A 107 -3.59 -7.73 10.43
N ARG A 108 -4.12 -7.39 11.60
CA ARG A 108 -5.47 -7.81 11.99
C ARG A 108 -6.52 -7.17 11.10
N ALA A 109 -6.38 -5.88 10.78
CA ALA A 109 -7.25 -5.16 9.85
C ALA A 109 -7.22 -5.79 8.46
N THR A 110 -6.05 -6.06 7.90
CA THR A 110 -5.88 -6.74 6.61
C THR A 110 -6.54 -8.14 6.59
N ILE A 111 -6.49 -8.86 7.71
CA ILE A 111 -7.20 -10.15 7.85
C ILE A 111 -8.72 -9.94 7.79
N PHE A 112 -9.25 -8.93 8.48
CA PHE A 112 -10.67 -8.61 8.44
C PHE A 112 -11.12 -8.13 7.07
N GLU A 113 -10.34 -7.31 6.41
CA GLU A 113 -10.57 -6.85 5.03
C GLU A 113 -10.69 -8.03 4.05
N LYS A 114 -9.74 -8.98 4.09
CA LYS A 114 -9.80 -10.22 3.28
C LYS A 114 -11.03 -11.10 3.58
N LYS A 115 -11.64 -10.92 4.74
CA LYS A 115 -12.90 -11.58 5.12
C LYS A 115 -14.13 -10.74 4.79
N GLU A 116 -13.96 -9.61 4.11
CA GLU A 116 -15.02 -8.63 3.81
C GLU A 116 -15.73 -8.10 5.07
N GLN A 117 -15.00 -8.08 6.20
CA GLN A 117 -15.48 -7.55 7.49
C GLN A 117 -14.98 -6.12 7.65
N PHE A 118 -15.41 -5.22 6.77
CA PHE A 118 -14.85 -3.89 6.62
C PHE A 118 -15.00 -3.01 7.85
N GLU A 119 -16.13 -3.10 8.59
CA GLU A 119 -16.31 -2.34 9.84
C GLU A 119 -15.27 -2.77 10.90
N ALA A 120 -14.96 -4.07 10.98
CA ALA A 120 -13.95 -4.56 11.90
C ALA A 120 -12.53 -4.15 11.45
N ALA A 121 -12.28 -4.15 10.15
CA ALA A 121 -11.00 -3.68 9.58
C ALA A 121 -10.78 -2.19 9.91
N ILE A 122 -11.78 -1.34 9.73
CA ILE A 122 -11.72 0.09 10.07
C ILE A 122 -11.31 0.31 11.52
N ILE A 123 -11.94 -0.39 12.46
CA ILE A 123 -11.63 -0.27 13.90
C ILE A 123 -10.14 -0.59 14.17
N GLU A 124 -9.61 -1.62 13.53
CA GLU A 124 -8.23 -2.02 13.73
C GLU A 124 -7.26 -1.04 13.01
N TYR A 125 -7.58 -0.55 11.80
CA TYR A 125 -6.77 0.49 11.14
C TYR A 125 -6.74 1.80 11.94
N GLU A 126 -7.87 2.23 12.52
CA GLU A 126 -7.92 3.41 13.39
C GLU A 126 -7.04 3.25 14.64
N LYS A 127 -6.97 2.04 15.20
CA LYS A 127 -6.03 1.74 16.28
C LYS A 127 -4.58 1.81 15.79
N ALA A 128 -4.28 1.25 14.62
CA ALA A 128 -2.95 1.29 14.03
C ALA A 128 -2.44 2.72 13.85
N LEU A 129 -3.29 3.65 13.38
CA LEU A 129 -2.97 5.07 13.26
C LEU A 129 -2.48 5.73 14.56
N SER A 130 -2.93 5.20 15.71
CA SER A 130 -2.52 5.75 17.01
C SER A 130 -1.06 5.45 17.37
N PHE A 131 -0.43 4.50 16.66
CA PHE A 131 0.90 3.98 16.97
C PHE A 131 1.85 4.00 15.77
N ALA A 132 1.35 4.20 14.56
CA ALA A 132 2.15 4.20 13.34
C ALA A 132 2.92 5.52 13.17
N GLU A 133 4.16 5.44 12.71
CA GLU A 133 4.95 6.59 12.28
C GLU A 133 4.64 6.97 10.83
N GLU A 134 4.51 5.97 9.96
CA GLU A 134 4.09 6.11 8.57
C GLU A 134 2.62 5.71 8.47
N THR A 135 1.79 6.58 7.89
CA THR A 135 0.33 6.45 7.96
C THR A 135 -0.36 6.45 6.60
N ASP A 136 0.36 6.73 5.52
CA ASP A 136 -0.21 6.84 4.17
C ASP A 136 -0.89 5.54 3.70
N ASP A 137 -0.23 4.38 3.87
CA ASP A 137 -0.83 3.08 3.56
C ASP A 137 -2.06 2.78 4.42
N ILE A 138 -2.04 3.16 5.70
CA ILE A 138 -3.19 2.94 6.58
C ILE A 138 -4.38 3.78 6.13
N TYR A 139 -4.15 5.03 5.74
CA TYR A 139 -5.19 5.90 5.21
C TYR A 139 -5.76 5.36 3.89
N LEU A 140 -4.92 4.82 3.01
CA LEU A 140 -5.37 4.19 1.77
C LEU A 140 -6.27 2.98 2.05
N HIS A 141 -5.87 2.10 2.95
CA HIS A 141 -6.67 0.93 3.35
C HIS A 141 -7.99 1.32 4.05
N LEU A 142 -7.99 2.37 4.88
CA LEU A 142 -9.22 2.93 5.45
C LEU A 142 -10.16 3.41 4.36
N ALA A 143 -9.63 4.10 3.34
CA ALA A 143 -10.44 4.54 2.22
C ALA A 143 -11.08 3.35 1.49
N TYR A 144 -10.30 2.32 1.15
CA TYR A 144 -10.82 1.10 0.54
C TYR A 144 -11.91 0.42 1.38
N ALA A 145 -11.74 0.36 2.70
CA ALA A 145 -12.74 -0.22 3.58
C ALA A 145 -14.05 0.60 3.57
N TYR A 146 -13.96 1.93 3.56
CA TYR A 146 -15.14 2.80 3.46
C TYR A 146 -15.80 2.75 2.09
N GLU A 147 -15.04 2.64 1.01
CA GLU A 147 -15.57 2.43 -0.35
C GLU A 147 -16.36 1.14 -0.47
N ASN A 148 -15.84 0.05 0.09
CA ASN A 148 -16.54 -1.24 0.12
C ASN A 148 -17.85 -1.19 0.94
N LEU A 149 -17.95 -0.28 1.90
CA LEU A 149 -19.18 0.01 2.64
C LEU A 149 -20.09 1.02 1.90
N GLY A 150 -19.67 1.54 0.74
CA GLY A 150 -20.39 2.56 -0.02
C GLY A 150 -20.35 3.95 0.59
N ASN A 151 -19.48 4.19 1.56
CA ASN A 151 -19.30 5.50 2.20
C ASN A 151 -18.16 6.28 1.54
N TYR A 152 -18.41 6.73 0.32
CA TYR A 152 -17.42 7.43 -0.51
C TYR A 152 -17.04 8.81 0.07
N GLU A 153 -17.92 9.47 0.83
CA GLU A 153 -17.59 10.72 1.52
C GLU A 153 -16.45 10.53 2.52
N GLN A 154 -16.52 9.45 3.31
CA GLN A 154 -15.48 9.15 4.28
C GLN A 154 -14.20 8.65 3.59
N ALA A 155 -14.30 7.89 2.51
CA ALA A 155 -13.17 7.48 1.70
C ALA A 155 -12.39 8.69 1.18
N ILE A 156 -13.07 9.71 0.64
CA ILE A 156 -12.45 10.98 0.21
C ILE A 156 -11.63 11.64 1.33
N VAL A 157 -12.10 11.60 2.57
CA VAL A 157 -11.38 12.18 3.71
C VAL A 157 -10.05 11.47 3.92
N TYR A 158 -10.06 10.13 3.94
CA TYR A 158 -8.84 9.34 4.15
C TYR A 158 -7.89 9.38 2.95
N LEU A 159 -8.40 9.38 1.71
CA LEU A 159 -7.59 9.54 0.50
C LEU A 159 -6.83 10.88 0.49
N LYS A 160 -7.48 11.95 0.91
CA LYS A 160 -6.80 13.25 1.06
C LYS A 160 -5.72 13.20 2.13
N GLN A 161 -5.96 12.55 3.27
CA GLN A 161 -4.95 12.35 4.31
C GLN A 161 -3.77 11.51 3.82
N CYS A 162 -4.03 10.45 3.04
CA CYS A 162 -2.99 9.67 2.37
C CYS A 162 -2.10 10.57 1.49
N LEU A 163 -2.71 11.39 0.63
CA LEU A 163 -2.00 12.28 -0.28
C LEU A 163 -1.30 13.46 0.43
N GLU A 164 -1.73 13.86 1.62
CA GLU A 164 -1.01 14.82 2.47
C GLU A 164 0.29 14.22 3.03
N GLN A 165 0.34 12.91 3.28
CA GLN A 165 1.55 12.21 3.73
C GLN A 165 2.45 11.81 2.56
N ASN A 166 1.85 11.30 1.48
CA ASN A 166 2.56 10.81 0.31
C ASN A 166 1.87 11.28 -0.98
N MET A 167 2.33 12.41 -1.52
CA MET A 167 1.80 12.99 -2.76
C MET A 167 2.04 12.11 -3.99
N GLU A 168 3.01 11.18 -3.95
CA GLU A 168 3.32 10.30 -5.07
C GLU A 168 2.43 9.05 -5.12
N ASN A 169 1.52 8.86 -4.14
CA ASN A 169 0.62 7.71 -4.11
C ASN A 169 -0.42 7.80 -5.24
N GLN A 170 -0.11 7.13 -6.34
CA GLN A 170 -0.97 7.13 -7.53
C GLN A 170 -2.31 6.42 -7.29
N ASP A 171 -2.33 5.37 -6.48
CA ASP A 171 -3.56 4.64 -6.16
C ASP A 171 -4.54 5.55 -5.43
N ALA A 172 -4.05 6.30 -4.44
CA ALA A 172 -4.88 7.29 -3.74
C ALA A 172 -5.43 8.39 -4.67
N LEU A 173 -4.65 8.83 -5.68
CA LEU A 173 -5.13 9.81 -6.66
C LEU A 173 -6.25 9.25 -7.56
N TYR A 174 -6.14 7.98 -7.99
CA TYR A 174 -7.15 7.36 -8.83
C TYR A 174 -8.43 7.03 -8.04
N GLU A 175 -8.30 6.50 -6.83
CA GLU A 175 -9.45 6.20 -5.98
C GLU A 175 -10.19 7.49 -5.57
N LEU A 176 -9.47 8.58 -5.32
CA LEU A 176 -10.08 9.87 -5.04
C LEU A 176 -10.90 10.39 -6.23
N ALA A 177 -10.39 10.23 -7.47
CA ALA A 177 -11.14 10.57 -8.67
C ALA A 177 -12.40 9.71 -8.82
N PHE A 178 -12.27 8.41 -8.57
CA PHE A 178 -13.38 7.47 -8.58
C PHE A 178 -14.47 7.85 -7.56
N CYS A 179 -14.08 8.16 -6.32
CA CYS A 179 -15.02 8.57 -5.28
C CYS A 179 -15.78 9.87 -5.66
N PHE A 180 -15.08 10.86 -6.22
CA PHE A 180 -15.74 12.07 -6.71
C PHE A 180 -16.69 11.81 -7.87
N ASP A 181 -16.33 10.89 -8.77
CA ASP A 181 -17.21 10.50 -9.90
C ASP A 181 -18.47 9.80 -9.43
N VAL A 182 -18.36 8.84 -8.51
CA VAL A 182 -19.50 8.12 -7.91
C VAL A 182 -20.47 9.07 -7.20
N LEU A 183 -19.94 10.08 -6.52
CA LEU A 183 -20.75 11.08 -5.81
C LEU A 183 -21.28 12.20 -6.71
N ASP A 184 -20.94 12.18 -8.01
CA ASP A 184 -21.28 13.24 -8.99
C ASP A 184 -20.84 14.63 -8.52
N LYS A 185 -19.56 14.76 -8.08
CA LYS A 185 -18.97 15.98 -7.52
C LYS A 185 -17.82 16.54 -8.38
N PRO A 186 -18.05 16.84 -9.68
CA PRO A 186 -16.99 17.28 -10.58
C PRO A 186 -16.34 18.59 -10.15
N GLU A 187 -17.09 19.53 -9.57
CA GLU A 187 -16.54 20.84 -9.13
C GLU A 187 -15.58 20.66 -7.94
N GLU A 188 -15.91 19.78 -6.98
CA GLU A 188 -15.02 19.48 -5.85
C GLU A 188 -13.75 18.78 -6.34
N SER A 189 -13.87 17.86 -7.29
CA SER A 189 -12.76 17.18 -7.97
C SER A 189 -11.84 18.18 -8.67
N ILE A 190 -12.39 19.08 -9.50
CA ILE A 190 -11.63 20.12 -10.19
C ILE A 190 -10.85 20.97 -9.18
N ASN A 191 -11.52 21.45 -8.13
CA ASN A 191 -10.88 22.29 -7.12
C ASN A 191 -9.75 21.58 -6.41
N PHE A 192 -9.93 20.30 -6.09
CA PHE A 192 -8.89 19.49 -5.46
C PHE A 192 -7.67 19.33 -6.37
N TYR A 193 -7.85 18.88 -7.62
CA TYR A 193 -6.73 18.65 -8.54
C TYR A 193 -6.01 19.92 -8.94
N LEU A 194 -6.70 21.06 -9.05
CA LEU A 194 -6.05 22.35 -9.27
C LEU A 194 -5.14 22.74 -8.09
N GLN A 195 -5.56 22.47 -6.84
CA GLN A 195 -4.71 22.71 -5.67
C GLN A 195 -3.55 21.72 -5.60
N PHE A 196 -3.80 20.45 -5.90
CA PHE A 196 -2.78 19.41 -5.93
C PHE A 196 -1.67 19.73 -6.93
N ILE A 197 -2.02 20.09 -8.16
CA ILE A 197 -1.10 20.46 -9.24
C ILE A 197 -0.27 21.73 -8.90
N ASN A 198 -0.78 22.65 -8.09
CA ASN A 198 0.02 23.77 -7.60
C ASN A 198 1.17 23.33 -6.69
N ASN A 199 1.04 22.20 -6.00
CA ASN A 199 2.08 21.65 -5.15
C ASN A 199 2.99 20.68 -5.92
N ASP A 200 2.40 19.85 -6.78
CA ASP A 200 3.11 18.93 -7.67
C ASP A 200 2.67 19.12 -9.13
N PRO A 201 3.28 20.05 -9.87
CA PRO A 201 2.95 20.30 -11.27
C PRO A 201 3.38 19.19 -12.24
N TYR A 202 4.19 18.22 -11.80
CA TYR A 202 4.68 17.13 -12.61
C TYR A 202 3.94 15.80 -12.42
N SER A 203 2.87 15.79 -11.61
CA SER A 203 1.99 14.63 -11.46
C SER A 203 1.12 14.45 -12.71
N PHE A 204 1.53 13.55 -13.63
CA PHE A 204 0.70 13.24 -14.81
C PHE A 204 -0.67 12.67 -14.41
N ALA A 205 -0.73 11.92 -13.30
CA ALA A 205 -1.98 11.36 -12.79
C ALA A 205 -2.95 12.46 -12.31
N ALA A 206 -2.46 13.50 -11.64
CA ALA A 206 -3.29 14.62 -11.22
C ALA A 206 -3.83 15.42 -12.41
N TRP A 207 -3.00 15.68 -13.43
CA TRP A 207 -3.44 16.32 -14.67
C TRP A 207 -4.48 15.48 -15.42
N TYR A 208 -4.29 14.18 -15.52
CA TYR A 208 -5.26 13.27 -16.13
C TYR A 208 -6.60 13.26 -15.38
N ASN A 209 -6.59 13.19 -14.06
CA ASN A 209 -7.79 13.19 -13.24
C ASN A 209 -8.51 14.56 -13.28
N LEU A 210 -7.75 15.66 -13.39
CA LEU A 210 -8.32 17.00 -13.67
C LEU A 210 -9.04 17.01 -15.03
N GLY A 211 -8.44 16.40 -16.06
CA GLY A 211 -9.05 16.24 -17.38
C GLY A 211 -10.37 15.45 -17.31
N ASN A 212 -10.38 14.35 -16.54
CA ASN A 212 -11.60 13.57 -16.32
C ASN A 212 -12.68 14.40 -15.61
N ALA A 213 -12.32 15.15 -14.58
CA ALA A 213 -13.25 16.01 -13.87
C ALA A 213 -13.82 17.14 -14.77
N TYR A 214 -12.99 17.74 -15.62
CA TYR A 214 -13.45 18.70 -16.63
C TYR A 214 -14.37 18.05 -17.66
N THR A 215 -14.06 16.82 -18.09
CA THR A 215 -14.93 16.07 -19.02
C THR A 215 -16.29 15.79 -18.41
N LYS A 216 -16.33 15.39 -17.14
CA LYS A 216 -17.57 15.16 -16.39
C LYS A 216 -18.39 16.44 -16.22
N ALA A 217 -17.74 17.59 -16.07
CA ALA A 217 -18.35 18.92 -16.02
C ALA A 217 -18.69 19.50 -17.41
N GLU A 218 -18.52 18.72 -18.49
CA GLU A 218 -18.69 19.13 -19.89
C GLU A 218 -17.81 20.31 -20.33
N LEU A 219 -16.71 20.57 -19.61
CA LEU A 219 -15.72 21.59 -19.91
C LEU A 219 -14.62 21.05 -20.83
N PHE A 220 -15.02 20.55 -22.00
CA PHE A 220 -14.17 19.75 -22.88
C PHE A 220 -12.89 20.45 -23.34
N GLU A 221 -12.91 21.76 -23.60
CA GLU A 221 -11.68 22.51 -23.97
C GLU A 221 -10.63 22.49 -22.84
N LYS A 222 -11.08 22.67 -21.57
CA LYS A 222 -10.18 22.57 -20.42
C LYS A 222 -9.70 21.16 -20.19
N ALA A 223 -10.54 20.15 -20.51
CA ALA A 223 -10.15 18.74 -20.44
C ALA A 223 -9.01 18.45 -21.42
N LEU A 224 -9.06 18.98 -22.64
CA LEU A 224 -7.98 18.84 -23.63
C LEU A 224 -6.66 19.39 -23.08
N ASP A 225 -6.67 20.61 -22.54
CA ASP A 225 -5.47 21.21 -21.97
C ASP A 225 -4.87 20.34 -20.85
N ALA A 226 -5.73 19.81 -19.96
CA ALA A 226 -5.28 18.96 -18.86
C ALA A 226 -4.71 17.61 -19.34
N TYR A 227 -5.34 16.97 -20.32
CA TYR A 227 -4.81 15.75 -20.93
C TYR A 227 -3.50 16.01 -21.67
N ASP A 228 -3.34 17.15 -22.33
CA ASP A 228 -2.09 17.54 -22.98
C ASP A 228 -0.94 17.66 -21.97
N TYR A 229 -1.17 18.27 -20.81
CA TYR A 229 -0.16 18.30 -19.75
C TYR A 229 0.18 16.90 -19.23
N ALA A 230 -0.80 16.01 -19.02
CA ALA A 230 -0.56 14.65 -18.65
C ALA A 230 0.31 13.89 -19.67
N ILE A 231 0.05 14.09 -20.96
CA ILE A 231 0.80 13.50 -22.08
C ILE A 231 2.21 14.06 -22.15
N ILE A 232 2.40 15.36 -21.99
CA ILE A 232 3.72 16.00 -21.99
C ILE A 232 4.62 15.43 -20.88
N ILE A 233 4.05 15.17 -19.71
CA ILE A 233 4.78 14.62 -18.56
C ILE A 233 5.05 13.13 -18.75
N ASN A 234 4.07 12.38 -19.27
CA ASN A 234 4.19 10.95 -19.55
C ASN A 234 3.68 10.61 -20.95
N GLU A 235 4.59 10.64 -21.92
CA GLU A 235 4.29 10.41 -23.35
C GLU A 235 3.73 9.01 -23.65
N SER A 236 3.92 8.04 -22.76
CA SER A 236 3.42 6.66 -22.93
C SER A 236 2.05 6.41 -22.29
N PHE A 237 1.41 7.45 -21.69
CA PHE A 237 0.18 7.29 -20.94
C PHE A 237 -1.05 7.18 -21.86
N ALA A 238 -1.32 5.98 -22.35
CA ALA A 238 -2.37 5.69 -23.33
C ALA A 238 -3.78 6.17 -22.92
N SER A 239 -4.11 6.13 -21.63
CA SER A 239 -5.42 6.57 -21.12
C SER A 239 -5.68 8.05 -21.37
N ALA A 240 -4.63 8.90 -21.30
CA ALA A 240 -4.76 10.32 -21.55
C ALA A 240 -5.05 10.60 -23.04
N TYR A 241 -4.37 9.90 -23.96
CA TYR A 241 -4.67 10.01 -25.40
C TYR A 241 -6.10 9.57 -25.71
N PHE A 242 -6.54 8.44 -25.15
CA PHE A 242 -7.89 7.93 -25.35
C PHE A 242 -8.96 8.92 -24.87
N ASN A 243 -8.80 9.46 -23.66
CA ASN A 243 -9.78 10.40 -23.11
C ASN A 243 -9.71 11.78 -23.80
N LYS A 244 -8.54 12.21 -24.27
CA LYS A 244 -8.39 13.37 -25.12
C LYS A 244 -9.15 13.19 -26.43
N GLY A 245 -9.03 12.05 -27.10
CA GLY A 245 -9.80 11.70 -28.29
C GLY A 245 -11.32 11.76 -28.06
N ASN A 246 -11.78 11.23 -26.91
CA ASN A 246 -13.18 11.33 -26.53
C ASN A 246 -13.64 12.77 -26.31
N ALA A 247 -12.82 13.61 -25.67
CA ALA A 247 -13.12 15.03 -25.47
C ALA A 247 -13.19 15.80 -26.81
N LEU A 248 -12.28 15.50 -27.75
CA LEU A 248 -12.33 16.05 -29.11
C LEU A 248 -13.59 15.62 -29.87
N ALA A 249 -14.00 14.36 -29.72
CA ALA A 249 -15.24 13.87 -30.34
C ALA A 249 -16.48 14.59 -29.78
N ASN A 250 -16.53 14.88 -28.47
CA ASN A 250 -17.61 15.67 -27.88
C ASN A 250 -17.63 17.14 -28.38
N LEU A 251 -16.51 17.66 -28.83
CA LEU A 251 -16.39 18.98 -29.48
C LEU A 251 -16.62 18.91 -30.99
N GLU A 252 -17.03 17.77 -31.54
CA GLU A 252 -17.22 17.48 -32.98
C GLU A 252 -15.93 17.66 -33.81
N ARG A 253 -14.73 17.61 -33.17
CA ARG A 253 -13.41 17.70 -33.81
C ARG A 253 -12.91 16.31 -34.23
N TYR A 254 -13.68 15.61 -35.04
CA TYR A 254 -13.44 14.20 -35.36
C TYR A 254 -12.10 13.93 -36.06
N GLU A 255 -11.61 14.86 -36.91
CA GLU A 255 -10.33 14.70 -37.60
C GLU A 255 -9.17 14.66 -36.59
N GLN A 256 -9.20 15.54 -35.59
CA GLN A 256 -8.19 15.59 -34.53
C GLN A 256 -8.30 14.41 -33.52
N ALA A 257 -9.48 13.84 -33.37
CA ALA A 257 -9.69 12.70 -32.49
C ALA A 257 -9.13 11.38 -33.04
N ILE A 258 -8.83 11.31 -34.34
CA ILE A 258 -8.33 10.12 -35.05
C ILE A 258 -6.78 10.13 -35.13
N GLU A 259 -6.16 11.30 -35.02
CA GLU A 259 -4.70 11.46 -34.97
C GLU A 259 -4.10 10.97 -33.66
#